data_529dc5c1dc6e66190dbc323216f372f8
#
_entry.id   529dc5c1dc6e66190dbc323216f372f8
#
_cell.length_a   1.000
_cell.length_b   1.000
_cell.length_c   1.000
_cell.angle_alpha   90.00
_cell.angle_beta   90.00
_cell.angle_gamma   90.00
#
_symmetry.space_group_name_H-M   'P 1'
#
loop_
_entity.id
_entity.type
_entity.pdbx_description
1 polymer ?
#
loop_
_entity_poly.entity_id
_entity_poly.type
_entity_poly.pdbx_seq_one_letter_code
_entity_poly.pdbx_strand_id
1 'polypeptide(L)'
;QSNGRYNVICDNAVLEGTLRTTAEETRRRLHTRICEIAQGIAEVKGGRAQVKIDRGYSVVVNDASLFTKFSGFAAQHLGAPHVHTDIHSSLIAEDFCFYGTVCPALYLHVGCQSDYPLHSNRFLPNEGVLNTTVALMVQYFLQLGES
;
A
#
# COMPACT_ATOMS: atom_id res chain seq x y z
N GLN A 1 9.57 -20.00 -13.17
CA GLN A 1 10.79 -20.42 -13.89
C GLN A 1 10.91 -21.94 -13.81
N SER A 2 11.31 -22.56 -14.88
CA SER A 2 11.61 -23.99 -14.93
C SER A 2 12.83 -24.21 -15.79
N ASN A 3 13.56 -25.30 -15.56
CA ASN A 3 14.74 -25.68 -16.33
C ASN A 3 14.40 -26.62 -17.52
N GLY A 4 13.13 -26.86 -17.78
CA GLY A 4 12.66 -27.75 -18.85
C GLY A 4 12.78 -27.14 -20.24
N ARG A 5 12.94 -28.03 -21.25
CA ARG A 5 12.73 -27.72 -22.66
C ARG A 5 11.30 -28.11 -23.04
N TYR A 6 10.82 -27.66 -24.18
CA TYR A 6 9.43 -27.91 -24.63
C TYR A 6 9.00 -29.39 -24.67
N ASN A 7 9.96 -30.32 -24.84
CA ASN A 7 9.73 -31.73 -24.90
C ASN A 7 10.27 -32.53 -23.70
N VAL A 8 10.65 -31.85 -22.64
CA VAL A 8 11.20 -32.45 -21.41
C VAL A 8 10.44 -31.94 -20.22
N ILE A 9 9.92 -32.85 -19.39
CA ILE A 9 9.30 -32.48 -18.09
C ILE A 9 10.41 -31.99 -17.16
N CYS A 10 10.23 -30.83 -16.57
CA CYS A 10 11.21 -30.29 -15.64
C CYS A 10 11.09 -30.96 -14.26
N ASP A 11 12.24 -31.16 -13.60
CA ASP A 11 12.30 -31.73 -12.26
C ASP A 11 11.78 -30.76 -11.18
N ASN A 12 11.87 -29.44 -11.45
CA ASN A 12 11.38 -28.42 -10.56
C ASN A 12 10.81 -27.22 -11.32
N ALA A 13 9.94 -26.49 -10.66
CA ALA A 13 9.41 -25.24 -11.15
C ALA A 13 9.31 -24.24 -10.00
N VAL A 14 9.63 -22.98 -10.28
CA VAL A 14 9.50 -21.86 -9.32
C VAL A 14 8.40 -20.94 -9.81
N LEU A 15 7.43 -20.67 -8.93
CA LEU A 15 6.39 -19.67 -9.13
C LEU A 15 6.65 -18.51 -8.16
N GLU A 16 6.70 -17.32 -8.71
CA GLU A 16 6.87 -16.09 -7.92
C GLU A 16 5.70 -15.16 -8.18
N GLY A 17 5.29 -14.43 -7.16
CA GLY A 17 4.18 -13.52 -7.28
C GLY A 17 4.10 -12.56 -6.09
N THR A 18 3.18 -11.60 -6.16
CA THR A 18 2.90 -10.67 -5.08
C THR A 18 1.45 -10.82 -4.62
N LEU A 19 1.26 -10.75 -3.30
CA LEU A 19 -0.05 -10.71 -2.67
C LEU A 19 -0.25 -9.32 -2.06
N ARG A 20 -1.38 -8.69 -2.39
CA ARG A 20 -1.78 -7.41 -1.81
C ARG A 20 -3.20 -7.51 -1.29
N THR A 21 -3.45 -6.95 -0.13
CA THR A 21 -4.75 -6.96 0.54
C THR A 21 -5.01 -5.61 1.19
N THR A 22 -6.27 -5.32 1.45
CA THR A 22 -6.70 -4.11 2.17
C THR A 22 -6.92 -4.35 3.66
N ALA A 23 -6.72 -5.60 4.13
CA ALA A 23 -6.87 -5.95 5.54
C ALA A 23 -5.81 -6.96 5.95
N GLU A 24 -5.20 -6.75 7.12
CA GLU A 24 -4.15 -7.62 7.66
C GLU A 24 -4.66 -9.03 7.99
N GLU A 25 -5.89 -9.14 8.47
CA GLU A 25 -6.51 -10.44 8.73
C GLU A 25 -6.67 -11.26 7.44
N THR A 26 -7.14 -10.63 6.37
CA THR A 26 -7.24 -11.25 5.04
C THR A 26 -5.87 -11.69 4.56
N ARG A 27 -4.83 -10.86 4.75
CA ARG A 27 -3.46 -11.18 4.37
C ARG A 27 -2.97 -12.43 5.07
N ARG A 28 -3.13 -12.52 6.38
CA ARG A 28 -2.73 -13.70 7.17
C ARG A 28 -3.45 -14.97 6.72
N ARG A 29 -4.76 -14.88 6.50
CA ARG A 29 -5.56 -16.00 6.00
C ARG A 29 -5.08 -16.48 4.63
N LEU A 30 -4.79 -15.57 3.72
CA LEU A 30 -4.31 -15.90 2.38
C LEU A 30 -2.91 -16.51 2.39
N HIS A 31 -2.00 -16.06 3.26
CA HIS A 31 -0.69 -16.70 3.43
C HIS A 31 -0.85 -18.19 3.80
N THR A 32 -1.70 -18.50 4.76
CA THR A 32 -1.99 -19.89 5.12
C THR A 32 -2.58 -20.67 3.95
N ARG A 33 -3.57 -20.08 3.27
CA ARG A 33 -4.23 -20.76 2.13
C ARG A 33 -3.30 -21.00 0.95
N ILE A 34 -2.36 -20.09 0.66
CA ILE A 34 -1.35 -20.30 -0.39
C ILE A 34 -0.50 -21.53 -0.07
N CYS A 35 -0.03 -21.66 1.18
CA CYS A 35 0.74 -22.82 1.61
C CYS A 35 -0.06 -24.12 1.47
N GLU A 36 -1.29 -24.16 1.98
CA GLU A 36 -2.17 -25.33 1.94
C GLU A 36 -2.47 -25.75 0.49
N ILE A 37 -2.80 -24.80 -0.38
CA ILE A 37 -3.14 -25.09 -1.78
C ILE A 37 -1.90 -25.60 -2.53
N ALA A 38 -0.75 -24.94 -2.38
CA ALA A 38 0.47 -25.33 -3.09
C ALA A 38 0.93 -26.74 -2.67
N GLN A 39 0.93 -26.99 -1.36
CA GLN A 39 1.32 -28.30 -0.81
C GLN A 39 0.33 -29.38 -1.21
N GLY A 40 -0.99 -29.15 -1.05
CA GLY A 40 -2.01 -30.12 -1.39
C GLY A 40 -2.03 -30.50 -2.88
N ILE A 41 -1.88 -29.51 -3.78
CA ILE A 41 -1.80 -29.80 -5.22
C ILE A 41 -0.56 -30.62 -5.56
N ALA A 42 0.59 -30.25 -4.99
CA ALA A 42 1.84 -30.98 -5.24
C ALA A 42 1.74 -32.43 -4.74
N GLU A 43 1.20 -32.64 -3.53
CA GLU A 43 1.03 -33.96 -2.91
C GLU A 43 0.12 -34.86 -3.74
N VAL A 44 -1.03 -34.37 -4.19
CA VAL A 44 -1.95 -35.13 -5.07
C VAL A 44 -1.28 -35.56 -6.37
N LYS A 45 -0.28 -34.83 -6.84
CA LYS A 45 0.50 -35.13 -8.05
C LYS A 45 1.79 -35.93 -7.77
N GLY A 46 1.99 -36.39 -6.53
CA GLY A 46 3.20 -37.14 -6.15
C GLY A 46 4.46 -36.28 -6.02
N GLY A 47 4.30 -34.97 -5.98
CA GLY A 47 5.40 -34.00 -5.84
C GLY A 47 5.45 -33.39 -4.45
N ARG A 48 6.28 -32.35 -4.33
CA ARG A 48 6.40 -31.54 -3.10
C ARG A 48 6.43 -30.05 -3.45
N ALA A 49 5.81 -29.22 -2.63
CA ALA A 49 5.92 -27.76 -2.74
C ALA A 49 6.59 -27.19 -1.48
N GLN A 50 7.54 -26.31 -1.70
CA GLN A 50 8.10 -25.45 -0.64
C GLN A 50 7.60 -24.04 -0.89
N VAL A 51 6.88 -23.47 0.06
CA VAL A 51 6.36 -22.11 -0.04
C VAL A 51 7.18 -21.20 0.88
N LYS A 52 7.77 -20.17 0.29
CA LYS A 52 8.43 -19.09 1.00
C LYS A 52 7.58 -17.85 0.87
N ILE A 53 7.18 -17.26 1.99
CA ILE A 53 6.41 -16.01 2.02
C ILE A 53 7.26 -14.94 2.68
N ASP A 54 7.58 -13.91 1.91
CA ASP A 54 8.09 -12.65 2.43
C ASP A 54 6.91 -11.77 2.80
N ARG A 55 6.82 -11.37 4.06
CA ARG A 55 5.65 -10.63 4.55
C ARG A 55 5.62 -9.18 4.08
N GLY A 56 6.76 -8.60 3.71
CA GLY A 56 6.82 -7.24 3.20
C GLY A 56 6.11 -6.21 4.08
N TYR A 57 5.50 -5.22 3.44
CA TYR A 57 4.72 -4.16 4.09
C TYR A 57 3.34 -4.65 4.55
N SER A 58 2.85 -4.09 5.67
CA SER A 58 1.48 -4.30 6.11
C SER A 58 0.52 -3.31 5.43
N VAL A 59 -0.74 -3.36 5.81
CA VAL A 59 -1.73 -2.39 5.34
C VAL A 59 -1.50 -1.05 6.05
N VAL A 60 -1.50 0.06 5.29
CA VAL A 60 -1.56 1.41 5.86
C VAL A 60 -2.98 1.66 6.34
N VAL A 61 -3.13 1.97 7.62
CA VAL A 61 -4.41 2.33 8.22
C VAL A 61 -4.25 3.68 8.90
N ASN A 62 -5.01 4.65 8.47
CA ASN A 62 -5.02 5.98 9.07
C ASN A 62 -5.72 5.96 10.43
N ASP A 63 -5.14 6.66 11.41
CA ASP A 63 -5.81 6.92 12.69
C ASP A 63 -7.05 7.77 12.48
N ALA A 64 -8.20 7.30 13.00
CA ALA A 64 -9.49 7.94 12.78
C ALA A 64 -9.58 9.36 13.39
N SER A 65 -8.93 9.59 14.52
CA SER A 65 -8.91 10.90 15.19
C SER A 65 -8.07 11.89 14.42
N LEU A 66 -6.86 11.48 14.00
CA LEU A 66 -5.99 12.31 13.15
C LEU A 66 -6.65 12.61 11.81
N PHE A 67 -7.27 11.62 11.19
CA PHE A 67 -8.01 11.80 9.94
C PHE A 67 -9.10 12.85 10.06
N THR A 68 -9.94 12.76 11.09
CA THR A 68 -11.05 13.71 11.30
C THR A 68 -10.53 15.12 11.56
N LYS A 69 -9.51 15.26 12.41
CA LYS A 69 -8.93 16.57 12.74
C LYS A 69 -8.27 17.21 11.53
N PHE A 70 -7.43 16.45 10.83
CA PHE A 70 -6.69 16.98 9.68
C PHE A 70 -7.61 17.29 8.50
N SER A 71 -8.58 16.44 8.19
CA SER A 71 -9.51 16.69 7.07
C SER A 71 -10.36 17.93 7.29
N GLY A 72 -10.83 18.15 8.53
CA GLY A 72 -11.53 19.39 8.90
C GLY A 72 -10.66 20.64 8.77
N PHE A 73 -9.42 20.56 9.27
CA PHE A 73 -8.44 21.63 9.13
C PHE A 73 -8.13 21.93 7.65
N ALA A 74 -7.84 20.88 6.86
CA ALA A 74 -7.53 21.05 5.44
C ALA A 74 -8.70 21.64 4.65
N ALA A 75 -9.95 21.25 4.97
CA ALA A 75 -11.13 21.80 4.33
C ALA A 75 -11.32 23.30 4.63
N GLN A 76 -10.95 23.78 5.82
CA GLN A 76 -10.98 25.19 6.17
C GLN A 76 -9.92 26.01 5.41
N HIS A 77 -8.74 25.44 5.16
CA HIS A 77 -7.61 26.15 4.57
C HIS A 77 -7.57 26.05 3.03
N LEU A 78 -7.93 24.92 2.47
CA LEU A 78 -7.93 24.69 1.03
C LEU A 78 -9.30 24.87 0.38
N GLY A 79 -10.37 24.85 1.18
CA GLY A 79 -11.74 24.72 0.73
C GLY A 79 -12.21 23.27 0.60
N ALA A 80 -13.42 22.97 1.03
CA ALA A 80 -13.97 21.62 1.03
C ALA A 80 -13.92 20.90 -0.33
N PRO A 81 -14.09 21.55 -1.50
CA PRO A 81 -13.98 20.88 -2.80
C PRO A 81 -12.58 20.30 -3.12
N HIS A 82 -11.55 20.73 -2.40
CA HIS A 82 -10.17 20.27 -2.60
C HIS A 82 -9.73 19.16 -1.63
N VAL A 83 -10.62 18.73 -0.73
CA VAL A 83 -10.34 17.70 0.26
C VAL A 83 -11.27 16.49 0.05
N HIS A 84 -10.69 15.39 -0.42
CA HIS A 84 -11.42 14.17 -0.71
C HIS A 84 -11.23 13.18 0.44
N THR A 85 -12.31 12.79 1.08
CA THR A 85 -12.32 11.89 2.25
C THR A 85 -12.92 10.51 1.96
N ASP A 86 -13.46 10.32 0.77
CA ASP A 86 -14.16 9.11 0.29
C ASP A 86 -13.32 8.27 -0.68
N ILE A 87 -12.00 8.40 -0.60
CA ILE A 87 -11.07 7.65 -1.46
C ILE A 87 -11.16 6.15 -1.16
N HIS A 88 -11.39 5.35 -2.21
CA HIS A 88 -11.36 3.90 -2.08
C HIS A 88 -9.96 3.39 -1.69
N SER A 89 -9.94 2.33 -0.87
CA SER A 89 -8.69 1.64 -0.52
C SER A 89 -7.93 1.22 -1.77
N SER A 90 -6.64 1.50 -1.80
CA SER A 90 -5.75 1.10 -2.89
C SER A 90 -4.84 -0.05 -2.46
N LEU A 91 -4.42 -0.87 -3.44
CA LEU A 91 -3.47 -1.97 -3.21
C LEU A 91 -2.01 -1.51 -3.40
N ILE A 92 -1.70 -0.28 -3.00
CA ILE A 92 -0.34 0.27 -3.02
C ILE A 92 0.43 -0.28 -1.82
N ALA A 93 1.67 -0.68 -2.04
CA ALA A 93 2.58 -1.06 -0.96
C ALA A 93 3.33 0.20 -0.50
N GLU A 94 3.33 0.47 0.80
CA GLU A 94 3.89 1.69 1.38
C GLU A 94 4.55 1.38 2.72
N ASP A 95 5.81 1.76 2.89
CA ASP A 95 6.57 1.53 4.13
C ASP A 95 6.08 2.41 5.30
N PHE A 96 5.33 3.46 5.00
CA PHE A 96 4.64 4.26 6.01
C PHE A 96 3.76 3.43 6.95
N CYS A 97 3.35 2.23 6.55
CA CYS A 97 2.61 1.30 7.40
C CYS A 97 3.30 1.03 8.74
N PHE A 98 4.64 1.09 8.80
CA PHE A 98 5.39 0.84 10.03
C PHE A 98 5.17 1.92 11.09
N TYR A 99 4.94 3.17 10.71
CA TYR A 99 4.63 4.23 11.67
C TYR A 99 3.31 3.94 12.39
N GLY A 100 2.30 3.46 11.69
CA GLY A 100 1.01 3.07 12.28
C GLY A 100 1.10 1.94 13.30
N THR A 101 2.20 1.19 13.36
CA THR A 101 2.41 0.15 14.37
C THR A 101 2.94 0.69 15.70
N VAL A 102 3.49 1.90 15.72
CA VAL A 102 4.18 2.48 16.89
C VAL A 102 3.52 3.77 17.39
N CYS A 103 2.77 4.48 16.54
CA CYS A 103 2.05 5.69 16.93
C CYS A 103 0.83 5.90 16.03
N PRO A 104 -0.14 6.74 16.46
CA PRO A 104 -1.20 7.22 15.56
C PRO A 104 -0.57 7.87 14.34
N ALA A 105 -0.96 7.42 13.15
CA ALA A 105 -0.36 7.87 11.90
C ALA A 105 -1.43 8.23 10.88
N LEU A 106 -1.12 9.20 10.01
CA LEU A 106 -1.99 9.67 8.95
C LEU A 106 -1.20 9.77 7.64
N TYR A 107 -1.55 8.94 6.68
CA TYR A 107 -1.02 8.96 5.34
C TYR A 107 -1.95 9.71 4.40
N LEU A 108 -1.41 10.63 3.63
CA LEU A 108 -2.16 11.52 2.76
C LEU A 108 -1.73 11.33 1.30
N HIS A 109 -2.70 11.39 0.41
CA HIS A 109 -2.44 11.52 -1.01
C HIS A 109 -2.59 12.97 -1.43
N VAL A 110 -1.63 13.48 -2.16
CA VAL A 110 -1.66 14.86 -2.67
C VAL A 110 -1.73 14.81 -4.20
N GLY A 111 -2.79 15.38 -4.77
CA GLY A 111 -2.96 15.48 -6.20
C GLY A 111 -1.92 16.41 -6.82
N CYS A 112 -1.17 15.94 -7.81
CA CYS A 112 -0.05 16.68 -8.40
C CYS A 112 -0.28 17.10 -9.85
N GLN A 113 -1.48 16.90 -10.41
CA GLN A 113 -1.87 17.32 -11.76
C GLN A 113 -0.90 16.84 -12.87
N SER A 114 -0.33 15.64 -12.72
CA SER A 114 0.50 15.07 -13.78
C SER A 114 -0.38 14.37 -14.82
N ASP A 115 -0.09 14.58 -16.10
CA ASP A 115 -0.72 13.86 -17.21
C ASP A 115 -0.28 12.39 -17.31
N TYR A 116 0.76 12.01 -16.57
CA TYR A 116 1.34 10.68 -16.59
C TYR A 116 1.23 10.02 -15.23
N PRO A 117 1.01 8.69 -15.19
CA PRO A 117 0.88 7.96 -13.94
C PRO A 117 2.21 7.93 -13.18
N LEU A 118 2.10 7.72 -11.89
CA LEU A 118 3.24 7.48 -11.00
C LEU A 118 4.13 6.35 -11.57
N HIS A 119 5.45 6.48 -11.45
CA HIS A 119 6.47 5.59 -12.02
C HIS A 119 6.64 5.65 -13.55
N SER A 120 5.93 6.52 -14.25
CA SER A 120 6.27 6.82 -15.65
C SER A 120 7.56 7.62 -15.72
N ASN A 121 8.40 7.36 -16.72
CA ASN A 121 9.58 8.19 -17.01
C ASN A 121 9.22 9.60 -17.50
N ARG A 122 7.93 9.85 -17.74
CA ARG A 122 7.36 11.16 -18.14
C ARG A 122 6.56 11.80 -17.01
N PHE A 123 6.53 11.19 -15.81
CA PHE A 123 5.85 11.76 -14.66
C PHE A 123 6.49 13.09 -14.27
N LEU A 124 5.69 14.16 -14.33
CA LEU A 124 6.10 15.49 -13.93
C LEU A 124 4.99 16.12 -13.09
N PRO A 125 5.17 16.22 -11.77
CA PRO A 125 4.18 16.87 -10.90
C PRO A 125 4.19 18.37 -11.10
N ASN A 126 3.06 19.02 -10.87
CA ASN A 126 3.00 20.47 -10.76
C ASN A 126 3.73 20.91 -9.47
N GLU A 127 4.81 21.68 -9.61
CA GLU A 127 5.63 22.09 -8.47
C GLU A 127 4.88 22.98 -7.46
N GLY A 128 3.82 23.66 -7.88
CA GLY A 128 2.96 24.45 -6.99
C GLY A 128 2.35 23.61 -5.84
N VAL A 129 2.20 22.32 -6.04
CA VAL A 129 1.72 21.40 -5.00
C VAL A 129 2.65 21.35 -3.79
N LEU A 130 3.96 21.52 -3.98
CA LEU A 130 4.94 21.50 -2.90
C LEU A 130 4.69 22.65 -1.92
N ASN A 131 4.52 23.86 -2.45
CA ASN A 131 4.25 25.05 -1.62
C ASN A 131 2.95 24.91 -0.84
N THR A 132 1.89 24.45 -1.50
CA THR A 132 0.59 24.25 -0.85
C THR A 132 0.67 23.21 0.25
N THR A 133 1.34 22.08 -0.02
CA THR A 133 1.47 20.98 0.95
C THR A 133 2.30 21.41 2.15
N VAL A 134 3.46 22.02 1.92
CA VAL A 134 4.33 22.50 3.01
C VAL A 134 3.61 23.54 3.86
N ALA A 135 2.95 24.53 3.26
CA ALA A 135 2.22 25.54 3.98
C ALA A 135 1.10 24.93 4.85
N LEU A 136 0.33 23.99 4.29
CA LEU A 136 -0.74 23.31 5.02
C LEU A 136 -0.20 22.53 6.22
N MET A 137 0.87 21.77 6.03
CA MET A 137 1.48 20.96 7.10
C MET A 137 2.06 21.84 8.20
N VAL A 138 2.80 22.90 7.85
CA VAL A 138 3.35 23.86 8.83
C VAL A 138 2.24 24.49 9.66
N GLN A 139 1.18 24.98 9.03
CA GLN A 139 0.05 25.57 9.73
C GLN A 139 -0.65 24.57 10.68
N TYR A 140 -0.83 23.34 10.23
CA TYR A 140 -1.41 22.31 11.07
C TYR A 140 -0.57 22.00 12.31
N PHE A 141 0.75 21.88 12.17
CA PHE A 141 1.65 21.65 13.31
C PHE A 141 1.70 22.83 14.26
N LEU A 142 1.68 24.07 13.77
CA LEU A 142 1.61 25.25 14.63
C LEU A 142 0.32 25.26 15.47
N GLN A 143 -0.82 24.93 14.85
CA GLN A 143 -2.09 24.84 15.56
C GLN A 143 -2.10 23.74 16.64
N LEU A 144 -1.43 22.62 16.41
CA LEU A 144 -1.32 21.57 17.41
C LEU A 144 -0.47 21.98 18.62
N GLY A 145 0.51 22.86 18.42
CA GLY A 145 1.34 23.38 19.51
C GLY A 145 0.66 24.44 20.38
N GLU A 146 -0.46 25.00 19.94
CA GLU A 146 -1.25 26.03 20.67
C GLU A 146 -2.43 25.43 21.46
N SER A 147 -2.69 24.12 21.29
CA SER A 147 -3.79 23.38 21.94
C SER A 147 -3.30 22.45 23.05
#